data_f656e32e6388bb95844f6b4d7194b9f1
#
_entry.id   f656e32e6388bb95844f6b4d7194b9f1
#
_cell.length_a   1.000
_cell.length_b   1.000
_cell.length_c   1.000
_cell.angle_alpha   90.00
_cell.angle_beta   90.00
_cell.angle_gamma   90.00
#
_symmetry.space_group_name_H-M   'P 1'
#
loop_
_entity.id
_entity.type
_entity.pdbx_description
1 polymer ?
#
loop_
_entity_poly.entity_id
_entity_poly.type
_entity_poly.pdbx_seq_one_letter_code
_entity_poly.pdbx_strand_id
1 'polypeptide(L)'
;MYLYKFILLIFLFLSIDVFGQVNTSNITIVRDKWGVPHIYGLTDKEAAYGLAWAHAEDDFETIQKTFLPSKGMLGRLQGPNGAILDFAVELLRSREVAEKELKNLSPEGLNIIYGYLEGINAYAKKYPEKILVKNFFPLTIYDYLTGLNLMLHLFSDTGDVIGQLLSNNIDPIDEMSGVDNIGSSIGSNAFAFNSNKTESGKTFLNINTHQPLEGPFAWYEAHVNSEQGWNMLGGLFPGLPLPVIGTNKNLGWTHTYNYPDMNDIYQLIINPNNINEYKIDGNWKKFEIKEVKIKVKIFLGLKINVKRKVLWSDFGPVIKNKKGYFSFFSQSLNNISAIEQWLKMNKASNFEEFESALKLLGIPRFNIVYADNRDNIFFMSNARLSIRNSEIDWGKLVLGNSSSLILDKYHPYEDLPKLLNPPSGYLFNTNNSPFNSTSKEFNLNESNYPSTFNFKEKENNRSVRF
;
A
#
# COMPACT_ATOMS: atom_id res chain seq x y z
N MET A 1 -35.26 6.13 40.86
CA MET A 1 -34.51 7.04 39.92
C MET A 1 -33.00 6.97 40.08
N TYR A 2 -32.46 6.54 41.22
CA TYR A 2 -30.99 6.40 41.42
C TYR A 2 -30.41 5.05 40.97
N LEU A 3 -31.18 3.99 40.90
CA LEU A 3 -30.74 2.66 40.51
C LEU A 3 -30.45 2.58 38.99
N TYR A 4 -31.21 3.30 38.16
CA TYR A 4 -31.01 3.37 36.71
C TYR A 4 -29.74 4.14 36.31
N LYS A 5 -29.34 5.15 37.06
CA LYS A 5 -28.10 5.90 36.83
C LYS A 5 -26.85 5.09 37.18
N PHE A 6 -26.95 4.19 38.14
CA PHE A 6 -25.84 3.31 38.55
C PHE A 6 -25.61 2.19 37.56
N ILE A 7 -26.67 1.63 36.96
CA ILE A 7 -26.57 0.61 35.90
C ILE A 7 -25.99 1.22 34.59
N LEU A 8 -26.35 2.46 34.26
CA LEU A 8 -25.78 3.15 33.08
C LEU A 8 -24.30 3.47 33.24
N LEU A 9 -23.81 3.75 34.46
CA LEU A 9 -22.39 3.98 34.74
C LEU A 9 -21.58 2.67 34.67
N ILE A 10 -22.15 1.52 35.07
CA ILE A 10 -21.48 0.22 34.94
C ILE A 10 -21.37 -0.22 33.47
N PHE A 11 -22.35 0.08 32.62
CA PHE A 11 -22.26 -0.18 31.18
C PHE A 11 -21.28 0.73 30.45
N LEU A 12 -21.00 1.93 30.97
CA LEU A 12 -19.97 2.82 30.37
C LEU A 12 -18.53 2.40 30.72
N PHE A 13 -18.35 1.58 31.78
CA PHE A 13 -17.03 1.04 32.15
C PHE A 13 -16.73 -0.35 31.56
N LEU A 14 -17.73 -1.03 30.99
CA LEU A 14 -17.55 -2.35 30.34
C LEU A 14 -17.29 -2.31 28.84
N SER A 15 -17.09 -1.12 28.26
CA SER A 15 -16.77 -0.95 26.84
C SER A 15 -15.28 -0.63 26.58
N ILE A 16 -14.40 -0.92 27.54
CA ILE A 16 -12.96 -0.75 27.39
C ILE A 16 -12.31 -2.11 27.63
N ASP A 17 -11.63 -2.59 26.59
CA ASP A 17 -10.81 -3.78 26.39
C ASP A 17 -11.49 -4.99 25.71
N VAL A 18 -11.97 -4.78 24.48
CA VAL A 18 -12.13 -5.89 23.53
C VAL A 18 -10.76 -6.42 23.06
N PHE A 19 -9.71 -5.62 23.21
CA PHE A 19 -8.32 -5.98 22.89
C PHE A 19 -7.48 -5.94 24.16
N GLY A 20 -7.37 -7.08 24.87
CA GLY A 20 -6.56 -7.20 26.09
C GLY A 20 -5.13 -6.66 25.90
N GLN A 21 -4.53 -6.12 26.96
CA GLN A 21 -3.16 -5.62 26.94
C GLN A 21 -2.18 -6.76 26.60
N VAL A 22 -1.14 -6.46 25.77
CA VAL A 22 -0.09 -7.44 25.43
C VAL A 22 0.66 -7.89 26.69
N ASN A 23 0.76 -9.20 26.88
CA ASN A 23 1.60 -9.78 27.91
C ASN A 23 3.01 -10.03 27.38
N THR A 24 3.93 -9.13 27.67
CA THR A 24 5.31 -9.21 27.17
C THR A 24 6.10 -10.42 27.70
N SER A 25 5.65 -11.10 28.77
CA SER A 25 6.30 -12.33 29.26
C SER A 25 6.10 -13.53 28.31
N ASN A 26 5.13 -13.46 27.40
CA ASN A 26 4.84 -14.46 26.40
C ASN A 26 5.66 -14.25 25.11
N ILE A 27 6.45 -13.19 25.03
CA ILE A 27 7.17 -12.80 23.82
C ILE A 27 8.64 -13.20 23.96
N THR A 28 9.13 -13.97 23.00
CA THR A 28 10.56 -14.30 22.88
C THR A 28 11.08 -13.78 21.54
N ILE A 29 12.18 -13.02 21.57
CA ILE A 29 12.92 -12.57 20.39
C ILE A 29 14.30 -13.19 20.42
N VAL A 30 14.61 -14.00 19.41
CA VAL A 30 15.94 -14.62 19.23
C VAL A 30 16.51 -14.11 17.91
N ARG A 31 17.77 -13.73 17.90
CA ARG A 31 18.44 -13.36 16.66
C ARG A 31 19.36 -14.48 16.21
N ASP A 32 19.30 -14.81 14.94
CA ASP A 32 20.21 -15.76 14.34
C ASP A 32 21.63 -15.18 14.15
N LYS A 33 22.53 -15.95 13.57
CA LYS A 33 23.91 -15.51 13.30
C LYS A 33 24.03 -14.34 12.32
N TRP A 34 22.98 -14.04 11.58
CA TRP A 34 22.91 -12.93 10.64
C TRP A 34 22.22 -11.70 11.23
N GLY A 35 21.70 -11.81 12.45
CA GLY A 35 20.96 -10.76 13.14
C GLY A 35 19.46 -10.74 12.82
N VAL A 36 18.97 -11.66 11.97
CA VAL A 36 17.54 -11.74 11.65
C VAL A 36 16.75 -12.12 12.91
N PRO A 37 15.73 -11.34 13.31
CA PRO A 37 14.95 -11.63 14.48
C PRO A 37 13.91 -12.73 14.21
N HIS A 38 13.86 -13.70 15.10
CA HIS A 38 12.82 -14.72 15.20
C HIS A 38 11.95 -14.38 16.41
N ILE A 39 10.70 -14.04 16.15
CA ILE A 39 9.74 -13.56 17.14
C ILE A 39 8.73 -14.67 17.42
N TYR A 40 8.53 -15.01 18.69
CA TYR A 40 7.57 -15.98 19.15
C TYR A 40 6.61 -15.33 20.13
N GLY A 41 5.31 -15.51 19.94
CA GLY A 41 4.24 -15.06 20.81
C GLY A 41 3.16 -16.12 20.96
N LEU A 42 2.37 -16.09 22.04
CA LEU A 42 1.20 -16.98 22.17
C LEU A 42 0.07 -16.52 21.23
N THR A 43 -0.04 -15.23 21.01
CA THR A 43 -1.07 -14.63 20.14
C THR A 43 -0.41 -13.87 18.98
N ASP A 44 -1.18 -13.66 17.90
CA ASP A 44 -0.76 -12.81 16.77
C ASP A 44 -0.44 -11.39 17.24
N LYS A 45 -1.21 -10.87 18.20
CA LYS A 45 -1.00 -9.55 18.79
C LYS A 45 0.36 -9.45 19.49
N GLU A 46 0.72 -10.47 20.29
CA GLU A 46 2.02 -10.54 20.98
C GLU A 46 3.18 -10.69 20.00
N ALA A 47 3.01 -11.52 18.95
CA ALA A 47 4.01 -11.66 17.91
C ALA A 47 4.23 -10.35 17.14
N ALA A 48 3.15 -9.60 16.81
CA ALA A 48 3.24 -8.29 16.18
C ALA A 48 3.91 -7.23 17.08
N TYR A 49 3.67 -7.28 18.39
CA TYR A 49 4.39 -6.45 19.36
C TYR A 49 5.89 -6.74 19.33
N GLY A 50 6.27 -8.01 19.38
CA GLY A 50 7.68 -8.44 19.32
C GLY A 50 8.36 -8.00 18.03
N LEU A 51 7.66 -8.11 16.89
CA LEU A 51 8.14 -7.63 15.58
C LEU A 51 8.40 -6.11 15.61
N ALA A 52 7.44 -5.36 16.14
CA ALA A 52 7.57 -3.91 16.26
C ALA A 52 8.77 -3.51 17.14
N TRP A 53 8.96 -4.21 18.25
CA TRP A 53 10.09 -3.98 19.14
C TRP A 53 11.42 -4.28 18.46
N ALA A 54 11.58 -5.47 17.84
CA ALA A 54 12.81 -5.87 17.14
C ALA A 54 13.15 -4.89 16.00
N HIS A 55 12.15 -4.50 15.21
CA HIS A 55 12.33 -3.55 14.12
C HIS A 55 12.74 -2.15 14.64
N ALA A 56 12.17 -1.71 15.77
CA ALA A 56 12.56 -0.44 16.39
C ALA A 56 13.97 -0.50 17.02
N GLU A 57 14.44 -1.65 17.47
CA GLU A 57 15.83 -1.80 17.89
C GLU A 57 16.81 -1.55 16.75
N ASP A 58 16.47 -2.00 15.55
CA ASP A 58 17.33 -1.97 14.36
C ASP A 58 17.19 -0.65 13.59
N ASP A 59 15.96 -0.14 13.37
CA ASP A 59 15.71 1.06 12.54
C ASP A 59 14.49 1.90 12.99
N PHE A 60 14.55 2.39 14.22
CA PHE A 60 13.48 3.25 14.75
C PHE A 60 13.35 4.60 14.02
N GLU A 61 14.45 5.07 13.44
CA GLU A 61 14.46 6.33 12.69
C GLU A 61 13.61 6.27 11.45
N THR A 62 13.77 5.21 10.63
CA THR A 62 12.98 5.04 9.40
C THR A 62 11.51 4.78 9.70
N ILE A 63 11.20 3.98 10.73
CA ILE A 63 9.80 3.77 11.16
C ILE A 63 9.14 5.11 11.52
N GLN A 64 9.83 5.98 12.27
CA GLN A 64 9.28 7.31 12.58
C GLN A 64 9.06 8.15 11.32
N LYS A 65 10.03 8.18 10.39
CA LYS A 65 9.92 8.94 9.14
C LYS A 65 8.75 8.45 8.28
N THR A 66 8.44 7.15 8.29
CA THR A 66 7.30 6.56 7.59
C THR A 66 5.96 7.09 8.15
N PHE A 67 5.85 7.28 9.48
CA PHE A 67 4.61 7.71 10.09
C PHE A 67 4.52 9.22 10.39
N LEU A 68 5.60 9.98 10.34
CA LEU A 68 5.55 11.43 10.57
C LEU A 68 4.54 12.17 9.67
N PRO A 69 4.37 11.81 8.37
CA PRO A 69 3.35 12.44 7.52
C PRO A 69 1.93 12.27 8.02
N SER A 70 1.59 11.13 8.64
CA SER A 70 0.23 10.85 9.14
C SER A 70 -0.25 11.84 10.21
N LYS A 71 0.71 12.52 10.87
CA LYS A 71 0.47 13.59 11.85
C LYS A 71 0.85 14.98 11.35
N GLY A 72 1.17 15.14 10.05
CA GLY A 72 1.62 16.40 9.46
C GLY A 72 2.91 16.91 10.11
N MET A 73 3.86 16.02 10.41
CA MET A 73 5.06 16.34 11.17
C MET A 73 6.37 16.12 10.41
N LEU A 74 6.35 15.54 9.21
CA LEU A 74 7.59 15.31 8.45
C LEU A 74 8.24 16.63 8.01
N GLY A 75 7.44 17.65 7.66
CA GLY A 75 7.92 18.98 7.35
C GLY A 75 8.65 19.67 8.51
N ARG A 76 8.37 19.28 9.77
CA ARG A 76 9.10 19.78 10.95
C ARG A 76 10.51 19.21 11.06
N LEU A 77 10.77 18.07 10.41
CA LEU A 77 12.06 17.38 10.40
C LEU A 77 12.84 17.70 9.11
N GLN A 78 12.21 17.46 7.94
CA GLN A 78 12.85 17.52 6.63
C GLN A 78 12.58 18.80 5.84
N GLY A 79 11.91 19.79 6.45
CA GLY A 79 11.62 21.07 5.80
C GLY A 79 10.67 20.92 4.61
N PRO A 80 10.89 21.65 3.49
CA PRO A 80 10.01 21.64 2.33
C PRO A 80 9.74 20.25 1.76
N ASN A 81 10.75 19.39 1.67
CA ASN A 81 10.62 18.04 1.13
C ASN A 81 9.65 17.17 1.96
N GLY A 82 9.77 17.22 3.29
CA GLY A 82 8.84 16.52 4.17
C GLY A 82 7.44 17.12 4.15
N ALA A 83 7.33 18.44 3.95
CA ALA A 83 6.05 19.14 3.89
C ALA A 83 5.21 18.73 2.67
N ILE A 84 5.83 18.21 1.59
CA ILE A 84 5.12 17.68 0.43
C ILE A 84 4.29 16.45 0.84
N LEU A 85 4.86 15.52 1.60
CA LEU A 85 4.13 14.34 2.08
C LEU A 85 3.08 14.71 3.15
N ASP A 86 3.38 15.66 4.05
CA ASP A 86 2.38 16.19 4.97
C ASP A 86 1.17 16.80 4.21
N PHE A 87 1.43 17.50 3.09
CA PHE A 87 0.38 18.04 2.23
C PHE A 87 -0.36 16.94 1.46
N ALA A 88 0.34 15.91 0.99
CA ALA A 88 -0.26 14.78 0.28
C ALA A 88 -1.29 14.05 1.16
N VAL A 89 -1.00 13.81 2.45
CA VAL A 89 -1.95 13.22 3.40
C VAL A 89 -3.26 14.01 3.47
N GLU A 90 -3.17 15.34 3.53
CA GLU A 90 -4.34 16.22 3.56
C GLU A 90 -5.09 16.25 2.21
N LEU A 91 -4.34 16.31 1.09
CA LEU A 91 -4.90 16.30 -0.26
C LEU A 91 -5.62 14.98 -0.56
N LEU A 92 -5.06 13.85 -0.15
CA LEU A 92 -5.60 12.51 -0.35
C LEU A 92 -6.68 12.14 0.69
N ARG A 93 -6.90 13.00 1.70
CA ARG A 93 -7.82 12.73 2.81
C ARG A 93 -7.54 11.39 3.52
N SER A 94 -6.26 11.03 3.62
CA SER A 94 -5.87 9.73 4.17
C SER A 94 -6.38 9.52 5.61
N ARG A 95 -6.55 10.60 6.39
CA ARG A 95 -7.11 10.53 7.74
C ARG A 95 -8.60 10.21 7.72
N GLU A 96 -9.35 10.87 6.88
CA GLU A 96 -10.80 10.64 6.69
C GLU A 96 -11.04 9.21 6.14
N VAL A 97 -10.16 8.73 5.25
CA VAL A 97 -10.20 7.34 4.79
C VAL A 97 -9.97 6.37 5.94
N ALA A 98 -8.95 6.60 6.77
CA ALA A 98 -8.67 5.77 7.95
C ALA A 98 -9.88 5.71 8.90
N GLU A 99 -10.53 6.84 9.16
CA GLU A 99 -11.71 6.92 10.05
C GLU A 99 -12.93 6.18 9.46
N LYS A 100 -13.15 6.30 8.16
CA LYS A 100 -14.27 5.67 7.46
C LYS A 100 -14.10 4.17 7.33
N GLU A 101 -12.91 3.72 6.94
CA GLU A 101 -12.63 2.33 6.56
C GLU A 101 -12.23 1.45 7.75
N LEU A 102 -11.86 2.00 8.91
CA LEU A 102 -11.49 1.24 10.11
C LEU A 102 -12.49 0.12 10.46
N LYS A 103 -13.78 0.39 10.32
CA LYS A 103 -14.86 -0.57 10.60
C LYS A 103 -14.89 -1.79 9.68
N ASN A 104 -14.18 -1.73 8.56
CA ASN A 104 -14.12 -2.78 7.55
C ASN A 104 -12.95 -3.74 7.79
N LEU A 105 -12.06 -3.43 8.76
CA LEU A 105 -10.98 -4.33 9.16
C LEU A 105 -11.51 -5.44 10.06
N SER A 106 -10.97 -6.64 9.87
CA SER A 106 -11.28 -7.79 10.70
C SER A 106 -10.73 -7.65 12.13
N PRO A 107 -11.29 -8.33 13.13
CA PRO A 107 -10.69 -8.39 14.45
C PRO A 107 -9.24 -8.91 14.44
N GLU A 108 -8.91 -9.83 13.55
CA GLU A 108 -7.54 -10.35 13.39
C GLU A 108 -6.58 -9.28 12.86
N GLY A 109 -6.96 -8.55 11.81
CA GLY A 109 -6.18 -7.43 11.28
C GLY A 109 -5.97 -6.33 12.30
N LEU A 110 -7.03 -5.99 13.05
CA LEU A 110 -6.95 -5.02 14.15
C LEU A 110 -6.00 -5.49 15.26
N ASN A 111 -6.05 -6.76 15.66
CA ASN A 111 -5.14 -7.31 16.68
C ASN A 111 -3.67 -7.15 16.30
N ILE A 112 -3.31 -7.46 15.07
CA ILE A 112 -1.93 -7.29 14.58
C ILE A 112 -1.52 -5.82 14.60
N ILE A 113 -2.37 -4.92 14.11
CA ILE A 113 -2.07 -3.49 14.10
C ILE A 113 -1.93 -2.96 15.53
N TYR A 114 -2.82 -3.31 16.45
CA TYR A 114 -2.71 -2.89 17.85
C TYR A 114 -1.48 -3.46 18.52
N GLY A 115 -1.13 -4.74 18.29
CA GLY A 115 0.11 -5.33 18.81
C GLY A 115 1.34 -4.55 18.35
N TYR A 116 1.41 -4.25 17.06
CA TYR A 116 2.51 -3.49 16.48
C TYR A 116 2.59 -2.06 17.08
N LEU A 117 1.45 -1.37 17.18
CA LEU A 117 1.38 -0.03 17.78
C LEU A 117 1.80 -0.02 19.25
N GLU A 118 1.36 -1.01 20.03
CA GLU A 118 1.76 -1.15 21.43
C GLU A 118 3.28 -1.34 21.55
N GLY A 119 3.88 -2.17 20.67
CA GLY A 119 5.33 -2.42 20.64
C GLY A 119 6.13 -1.16 20.29
N ILE A 120 5.76 -0.45 19.22
CA ILE A 120 6.43 0.81 18.83
C ILE A 120 6.29 1.89 19.91
N ASN A 121 5.10 2.04 20.49
CA ASN A 121 4.86 3.03 21.53
C ASN A 121 5.63 2.70 22.82
N ALA A 122 5.75 1.41 23.16
CA ALA A 122 6.54 0.95 24.30
C ALA A 122 8.04 1.22 24.07
N TYR A 123 8.54 0.99 22.85
CA TYR A 123 9.92 1.31 22.50
C TYR A 123 10.20 2.82 22.61
N ALA A 124 9.31 3.65 22.05
CA ALA A 124 9.40 5.10 22.14
C ALA A 124 9.38 5.60 23.60
N LYS A 125 8.57 4.99 24.45
CA LYS A 125 8.49 5.31 25.88
C LYS A 125 9.80 4.94 26.61
N LYS A 126 10.43 3.83 26.24
CA LYS A 126 11.67 3.35 26.85
C LYS A 126 12.89 4.17 26.41
N TYR A 127 12.88 4.67 25.17
CA TYR A 127 14.00 5.40 24.55
C TYR A 127 13.54 6.78 24.03
N PRO A 128 13.09 7.69 24.91
CA PRO A 128 12.56 9.00 24.50
C PRO A 128 13.58 9.89 23.79
N GLU A 129 14.88 9.69 24.04
CA GLU A 129 15.98 10.40 23.37
C GLU A 129 16.11 10.07 21.88
N LYS A 130 15.58 8.92 21.43
CA LYS A 130 15.56 8.51 20.02
C LYS A 130 14.39 9.10 19.25
N ILE A 131 13.49 9.85 19.88
CA ILE A 131 12.33 10.45 19.23
C ILE A 131 12.74 11.65 18.39
N LEU A 132 12.55 11.57 17.07
CA LEU A 132 12.97 12.60 16.11
C LEU A 132 12.20 13.92 16.24
N VAL A 133 10.90 13.84 16.53
CA VAL A 133 10.03 15.01 16.65
C VAL A 133 9.25 14.95 17.96
N LYS A 134 9.42 15.97 18.80
CA LYS A 134 8.73 16.09 20.09
C LYS A 134 7.21 15.95 19.91
N ASN A 135 6.55 15.20 20.79
CA ASN A 135 5.12 14.92 20.80
C ASN A 135 4.61 14.10 19.58
N PHE A 136 5.49 13.35 18.93
CA PHE A 136 5.09 12.44 17.87
C PHE A 136 4.39 11.21 18.43
N PHE A 137 4.92 10.62 19.49
CA PHE A 137 4.31 9.47 20.19
C PHE A 137 3.33 9.89 21.29
N PRO A 138 2.33 9.06 21.64
CA PRO A 138 2.07 7.75 21.05
C PRO A 138 1.45 7.83 19.65
N LEU A 139 1.66 6.78 18.83
CA LEU A 139 0.92 6.54 17.60
C LEU A 139 -0.41 5.87 17.92
N THR A 140 -1.47 6.31 17.24
CA THR A 140 -2.81 5.74 17.34
C THR A 140 -3.13 4.87 16.13
N ILE A 141 -4.19 4.06 16.21
CA ILE A 141 -4.69 3.28 15.06
C ILE A 141 -4.97 4.17 13.84
N TYR A 142 -5.52 5.34 14.07
CA TYR A 142 -5.78 6.29 12.99
C TYR A 142 -4.51 6.84 12.35
N ASP A 143 -3.47 7.10 13.14
CA ASP A 143 -2.16 7.55 12.61
C ASP A 143 -1.55 6.44 11.76
N TYR A 144 -1.66 5.20 12.22
CA TYR A 144 -1.20 4.02 11.49
C TYR A 144 -1.91 3.86 10.14
N LEU A 145 -3.25 3.84 10.14
CA LEU A 145 -4.04 3.66 8.93
C LEU A 145 -3.92 4.83 7.95
N THR A 146 -3.72 6.05 8.46
CA THR A 146 -3.39 7.23 7.64
C THR A 146 -2.06 7.02 6.91
N GLY A 147 -1.03 6.55 7.62
CA GLY A 147 0.27 6.22 7.02
C GLY A 147 0.19 5.06 6.03
N LEU A 148 -0.58 4.03 6.34
CA LEU A 148 -0.84 2.90 5.43
C LEU A 148 -1.50 3.37 4.14
N ASN A 149 -2.57 4.17 4.20
CA ASN A 149 -3.22 4.70 3.01
C ASN A 149 -2.26 5.53 2.16
N LEU A 150 -1.44 6.41 2.77
CA LEU A 150 -0.41 7.15 2.05
C LEU A 150 0.59 6.21 1.35
N MET A 151 1.05 5.15 2.01
CA MET A 151 1.96 4.16 1.43
C MET A 151 1.33 3.45 0.22
N LEU A 152 0.04 3.08 0.29
CA LEU A 152 -0.68 2.48 -0.84
C LEU A 152 -0.78 3.42 -2.03
N HIS A 153 -0.91 4.73 -1.80
CA HIS A 153 -0.85 5.74 -2.85
C HIS A 153 0.55 5.83 -3.49
N LEU A 154 1.61 5.71 -2.69
CA LEU A 154 2.98 5.69 -3.23
C LEU A 154 3.21 4.44 -4.08
N PHE A 155 2.65 3.29 -3.70
CA PHE A 155 2.67 2.08 -4.54
C PHE A 155 1.87 2.22 -5.84
N SER A 156 0.91 3.12 -5.92
CA SER A 156 0.03 3.33 -7.09
C SER A 156 0.48 4.49 -7.99
N ASP A 157 1.73 4.96 -7.89
CA ASP A 157 2.29 6.10 -8.64
C ASP A 157 1.51 7.41 -8.46
N THR A 158 0.65 7.52 -7.44
CA THR A 158 -0.10 8.75 -7.16
C THR A 158 0.84 9.93 -6.86
N GLY A 159 2.01 9.65 -6.29
CA GLY A 159 3.05 10.65 -6.05
C GLY A 159 3.54 11.32 -7.35
N ASP A 160 3.68 10.55 -8.41
CA ASP A 160 4.12 11.03 -9.72
C ASP A 160 3.06 11.93 -10.37
N VAL A 161 1.78 11.52 -10.28
CA VAL A 161 0.65 12.35 -10.73
C VAL A 161 0.62 13.69 -9.98
N ILE A 162 0.75 13.69 -8.67
CA ILE A 162 0.82 14.92 -7.86
C ILE A 162 2.02 15.77 -8.28
N GLY A 163 3.19 15.16 -8.48
CA GLY A 163 4.42 15.84 -8.91
C GLY A 163 4.26 16.49 -10.29
N GLN A 164 3.72 15.78 -11.27
CA GLN A 164 3.43 16.30 -12.60
C GLN A 164 2.45 17.49 -12.55
N LEU A 165 1.36 17.34 -11.81
CA LEU A 165 0.35 18.41 -11.66
C LEU A 165 0.93 19.67 -10.99
N LEU A 166 1.79 19.52 -9.99
CA LEU A 166 2.43 20.64 -9.28
C LEU A 166 3.55 21.32 -10.09
N SER A 167 4.30 20.56 -10.90
CA SER A 167 5.41 21.08 -11.71
C SER A 167 4.98 21.83 -12.97
N ASN A 168 3.68 21.86 -13.29
CA ASN A 168 3.10 22.38 -14.54
C ASN A 168 3.59 21.64 -15.82
N ASN A 169 4.19 20.47 -15.67
CA ASN A 169 4.69 19.64 -16.76
C ASN A 169 3.62 18.72 -17.36
N ILE A 170 2.36 19.13 -17.30
CA ILE A 170 1.31 18.49 -18.06
C ILE A 170 1.38 19.09 -19.45
N ASP A 171 2.01 18.41 -20.37
CA ASP A 171 1.76 18.67 -21.76
C ASP A 171 0.32 18.23 -22.08
N PRO A 172 -0.38 19.02 -22.91
CA PRO A 172 -1.66 18.57 -23.41
C PRO A 172 -1.40 17.30 -24.22
N ILE A 173 -1.59 16.19 -23.59
CA ILE A 173 -1.99 14.87 -24.04
C ILE A 173 -1.43 14.36 -25.37
N ASP A 174 -0.20 14.62 -25.69
CA ASP A 174 0.46 13.91 -26.78
C ASP A 174 1.54 12.97 -26.28
N GLU A 175 1.48 12.18 -25.44
CA GLU A 175 2.45 11.29 -24.81
C GLU A 175 2.55 11.56 -23.30
N MET A 176 1.68 10.94 -22.51
CA MET A 176 2.15 10.41 -21.25
C MET A 176 3.14 9.28 -21.59
N SER A 177 4.31 9.64 -22.09
CA SER A 177 5.49 8.80 -22.01
C SER A 177 5.62 8.48 -20.54
N GLY A 178 5.49 7.19 -20.22
CA GLY A 178 5.59 6.70 -18.86
C GLY A 178 6.75 7.41 -18.18
N VAL A 179 6.53 7.86 -16.95
CA VAL A 179 7.56 8.53 -16.15
C VAL A 179 8.71 7.53 -15.97
N ASP A 180 9.66 7.58 -16.86
CA ASP A 180 10.89 6.77 -16.83
C ASP A 180 11.84 7.17 -15.69
N ASN A 181 11.40 8.03 -14.71
CA ASN A 181 12.38 8.79 -13.94
C ASN A 181 12.43 8.60 -12.42
N ILE A 182 11.59 7.75 -11.81
CA ILE A 182 11.81 7.39 -10.38
C ILE A 182 12.03 5.89 -10.18
N GLY A 183 11.72 5.06 -11.17
CA GLY A 183 11.80 3.59 -11.07
C GLY A 183 12.86 2.92 -11.93
N SER A 184 13.68 3.65 -12.69
CA SER A 184 14.61 3.04 -13.66
C SER A 184 15.71 2.15 -13.06
N SER A 185 15.88 2.18 -11.74
CA SER A 185 16.80 1.29 -11.01
C SER A 185 16.09 0.23 -10.14
N ILE A 186 14.76 0.32 -9.97
CA ILE A 186 13.98 -0.60 -9.17
C ILE A 186 13.39 -1.65 -10.10
N GLY A 187 13.82 -2.88 -9.93
CA GLY A 187 13.29 -4.02 -10.67
C GLY A 187 13.04 -5.16 -9.71
N SER A 188 12.64 -6.31 -10.23
CA SER A 188 12.50 -7.53 -9.45
C SER A 188 12.66 -8.74 -10.36
N ASN A 189 13.02 -9.87 -9.76
CA ASN A 189 13.01 -11.17 -10.41
C ASN A 189 12.21 -12.13 -9.56
N ALA A 190 11.30 -12.84 -10.18
CA ALA A 190 10.53 -13.90 -9.54
C ALA A 190 10.46 -15.11 -10.47
N PHE A 191 10.80 -16.28 -9.96
CA PHE A 191 10.75 -17.53 -10.71
C PHE A 191 10.10 -18.61 -9.85
N ALA A 192 9.19 -19.37 -10.44
CA ALA A 192 8.63 -20.56 -9.82
C ALA A 192 8.76 -21.75 -10.78
N PHE A 193 9.22 -22.88 -10.25
CA PHE A 193 9.37 -24.12 -10.99
C PHE A 193 8.67 -25.24 -10.23
N ASN A 194 7.90 -26.07 -10.92
CA ASN A 194 7.36 -27.29 -10.34
C ASN A 194 8.42 -28.40 -10.28
N SER A 195 8.10 -29.49 -9.61
CA SER A 195 8.99 -30.63 -9.39
C SER A 195 9.61 -31.21 -10.67
N ASN A 196 8.88 -31.16 -11.82
CA ASN A 196 9.35 -31.68 -13.10
C ASN A 196 10.50 -30.87 -13.72
N LYS A 197 10.77 -29.67 -13.21
CA LYS A 197 11.80 -28.76 -13.71
C LYS A 197 13.01 -28.64 -12.79
N THR A 198 13.03 -29.38 -11.67
CA THR A 198 14.10 -29.31 -10.67
C THR A 198 14.77 -30.66 -10.48
N GLU A 199 16.09 -30.70 -10.32
CA GLU A 199 16.84 -31.93 -10.04
C GLU A 199 16.41 -32.59 -8.71
N SER A 200 15.99 -31.77 -7.74
CA SER A 200 15.55 -32.25 -6.44
C SER A 200 14.17 -32.90 -6.46
N GLY A 201 13.42 -32.76 -7.57
CA GLY A 201 12.01 -33.17 -7.62
C GLY A 201 11.11 -32.40 -6.67
N LYS A 202 11.51 -31.17 -6.26
CA LYS A 202 10.75 -30.29 -5.36
C LYS A 202 10.41 -29.00 -6.08
N THR A 203 9.28 -28.41 -5.73
CA THR A 203 8.92 -27.07 -6.17
C THR A 203 9.96 -26.05 -5.70
N PHE A 204 10.27 -25.09 -6.55
CA PHE A 204 11.22 -24.02 -6.30
C PHE A 204 10.60 -22.66 -6.50
N LEU A 205 10.87 -21.74 -5.57
CA LEU A 205 10.49 -20.32 -5.68
C LEU A 205 11.72 -19.44 -5.46
N ASN A 206 11.99 -18.55 -6.40
CA ASN A 206 12.97 -17.48 -6.24
C ASN A 206 12.28 -16.17 -5.86
N ILE A 207 12.72 -15.58 -4.76
CA ILE A 207 12.27 -14.28 -4.25
C ILE A 207 13.43 -13.30 -4.36
N ASN A 208 13.36 -12.38 -5.34
CA ASN A 208 14.43 -11.40 -5.58
C ASN A 208 13.84 -10.04 -5.97
N THR A 209 13.23 -9.37 -5.01
CA THR A 209 12.66 -8.03 -5.16
C THR A 209 13.72 -6.97 -4.89
N HIS A 210 13.95 -6.09 -5.86
CA HIS A 210 14.93 -5.01 -5.75
C HIS A 210 14.26 -3.79 -5.11
N GLN A 211 14.74 -3.40 -3.94
CA GLN A 211 14.29 -2.23 -3.20
C GLN A 211 15.50 -1.38 -2.77
N PRO A 212 15.30 -0.09 -2.44
CA PRO A 212 16.35 0.72 -1.85
C PRO A 212 16.94 0.06 -0.60
N LEU A 213 18.24 0.25 -0.37
CA LEU A 213 18.91 -0.27 0.84
C LEU A 213 18.57 0.53 2.09
N GLU A 214 18.02 1.74 1.94
CA GLU A 214 17.67 2.64 3.04
C GLU A 214 16.29 3.30 2.79
N GLY A 215 15.67 3.76 3.86
CA GLY A 215 14.42 4.52 3.80
C GLY A 215 13.15 3.65 3.86
N PRO A 216 11.97 4.23 3.59
CA PRO A 216 10.67 3.62 3.91
C PRO A 216 10.33 2.38 3.08
N PHE A 217 11.10 2.09 2.03
CA PHE A 217 10.94 0.90 1.18
C PHE A 217 12.13 -0.06 1.26
N ALA A 218 13.06 0.12 2.19
CA ALA A 218 14.10 -0.85 2.47
C ALA A 218 13.51 -2.14 3.07
N TRP A 219 14.10 -3.29 2.73
CA TRP A 219 13.65 -4.55 3.31
C TRP A 219 14.15 -4.72 4.74
N TYR A 220 13.24 -5.11 5.62
CA TYR A 220 13.55 -5.67 6.92
C TYR A 220 13.13 -7.13 6.93
N GLU A 221 14.07 -8.04 7.22
CA GLU A 221 13.80 -9.48 7.27
C GLU A 221 13.46 -9.88 8.71
N ALA A 222 12.39 -10.67 8.88
CA ALA A 222 11.97 -11.19 10.17
C ALA A 222 11.25 -12.53 10.02
N HIS A 223 11.37 -13.37 11.04
CA HIS A 223 10.53 -14.56 11.24
C HIS A 223 9.55 -14.27 12.37
N VAL A 224 8.26 -14.41 12.10
CA VAL A 224 7.18 -14.17 13.05
C VAL A 224 6.42 -15.46 13.25
N ASN A 225 6.23 -15.86 14.51
CA ASN A 225 5.52 -17.08 14.90
C ASN A 225 4.55 -16.80 16.05
N SER A 226 3.31 -17.29 15.92
CA SER A 226 2.32 -17.32 17.00
C SER A 226 1.68 -18.70 17.12
N GLU A 227 1.16 -19.04 18.30
CA GLU A 227 0.39 -20.26 18.49
C GLU A 227 -0.99 -20.21 17.82
N GLN A 228 -1.41 -19.04 17.32
CA GLN A 228 -2.63 -18.84 16.54
C GLN A 228 -2.46 -19.14 15.04
N GLY A 229 -1.33 -19.78 14.67
CA GLY A 229 -1.08 -20.29 13.32
C GLY A 229 -0.37 -19.31 12.38
N TRP A 230 0.09 -18.16 12.86
CA TRP A 230 0.97 -17.29 12.09
C TRP A 230 2.41 -17.79 12.22
N ASN A 231 3.01 -18.22 11.12
CA ASN A 231 4.40 -18.66 11.06
C ASN A 231 4.98 -18.30 9.70
N MET A 232 5.66 -17.16 9.62
CA MET A 232 6.12 -16.56 8.37
C MET A 232 7.53 -16.01 8.51
N LEU A 233 8.44 -16.44 7.62
CA LEU A 233 9.75 -15.82 7.41
C LEU A 233 9.71 -14.99 6.14
N GLY A 234 10.09 -13.73 6.21
CA GLY A 234 10.09 -12.90 5.01
C GLY A 234 10.46 -11.45 5.22
N GLY A 235 10.30 -10.66 4.16
CA GLY A 235 10.58 -9.25 4.12
C GLY A 235 9.33 -8.39 4.35
N LEU A 236 9.52 -7.29 5.08
CA LEU A 236 8.52 -6.26 5.28
C LEU A 236 9.16 -4.86 5.14
N PHE A 237 8.32 -3.86 4.91
CA PHE A 237 8.77 -2.46 4.89
C PHE A 237 8.69 -1.82 6.28
N PRO A 238 9.53 -0.82 6.59
CA PRO A 238 9.48 -0.10 7.85
C PRO A 238 8.08 0.45 8.16
N GLY A 239 7.54 0.01 9.29
CA GLY A 239 6.18 0.37 9.72
C GLY A 239 5.09 -0.65 9.38
N LEU A 240 5.36 -1.68 8.58
CA LEU A 240 4.40 -2.77 8.38
C LEU A 240 4.46 -3.78 9.54
N PRO A 241 3.30 -4.33 9.95
CA PRO A 241 3.21 -5.20 11.12
C PRO A 241 3.33 -6.70 10.76
N LEU A 242 3.70 -7.01 9.50
CA LEU A 242 3.79 -8.39 9.00
C LEU A 242 4.64 -8.46 7.72
N PRO A 243 5.25 -9.62 7.41
CA PRO A 243 5.92 -9.86 6.14
C PRO A 243 4.97 -9.74 4.93
N VAL A 244 5.45 -9.11 3.86
CA VAL A 244 4.69 -8.92 2.61
C VAL A 244 5.18 -9.82 1.48
N ILE A 245 6.38 -10.39 1.61
CA ILE A 245 6.94 -11.45 0.77
C ILE A 245 7.60 -12.48 1.67
N GLY A 246 7.73 -13.72 1.23
CA GLY A 246 8.46 -14.74 1.97
C GLY A 246 7.82 -16.12 1.91
N THR A 247 8.02 -16.91 2.96
CA THR A 247 7.59 -18.29 3.02
C THR A 247 7.15 -18.70 4.42
N ASN A 248 6.18 -19.59 4.47
CA ASN A 248 5.89 -20.44 5.62
C ASN A 248 6.27 -21.90 5.29
N LYS A 249 5.93 -22.84 6.16
CA LYS A 249 6.27 -24.27 5.96
C LYS A 249 5.58 -24.92 4.76
N ASN A 250 4.52 -24.33 4.21
CA ASN A 250 3.68 -24.94 3.18
C ASN A 250 3.85 -24.25 1.82
N LEU A 251 4.05 -22.95 1.79
CA LEU A 251 4.02 -22.12 0.59
C LEU A 251 4.89 -20.89 0.74
N GLY A 252 5.16 -20.24 -0.38
CA GLY A 252 5.82 -18.95 -0.42
C GLY A 252 5.33 -18.12 -1.58
N TRP A 253 5.54 -16.80 -1.50
CA TRP A 253 5.24 -15.88 -2.58
C TRP A 253 6.19 -14.69 -2.58
N THR A 254 6.24 -14.05 -3.73
CA THR A 254 6.96 -12.80 -3.93
C THR A 254 6.16 -11.83 -4.78
N HIS A 255 6.54 -10.57 -4.73
CA HIS A 255 6.02 -9.52 -5.58
C HIS A 255 7.06 -9.06 -6.60
N THR A 256 6.61 -8.74 -7.81
CA THR A 256 7.35 -7.91 -8.75
C THR A 256 6.51 -6.69 -9.12
N TYR A 257 7.15 -5.60 -9.53
CA TYR A 257 6.43 -4.41 -9.93
C TYR A 257 5.76 -4.62 -11.29
N ASN A 258 4.48 -4.25 -11.42
CA ASN A 258 3.70 -4.23 -12.66
C ASN A 258 3.25 -2.81 -13.01
N TYR A 259 2.80 -2.59 -14.24
CA TYR A 259 2.50 -1.26 -14.77
C TYR A 259 1.10 -1.16 -15.40
N PRO A 260 0.02 -1.66 -14.74
CA PRO A 260 -1.32 -1.36 -15.18
C PRO A 260 -1.62 0.12 -14.96
N ASP A 261 -2.62 0.65 -15.64
CA ASP A 261 -3.01 2.04 -15.48
C ASP A 261 -3.73 2.29 -14.16
N MET A 262 -3.05 2.97 -13.23
CA MET A 262 -3.47 3.13 -11.84
C MET A 262 -4.12 4.48 -11.52
N ASN A 263 -4.02 5.46 -12.43
CA ASN A 263 -4.45 6.82 -12.15
C ASN A 263 -5.07 7.47 -13.38
N ASP A 264 -6.14 8.23 -13.17
CA ASP A 264 -6.83 9.00 -14.21
C ASP A 264 -6.81 10.48 -13.86
N ILE A 265 -6.58 11.34 -14.85
CA ILE A 265 -6.53 12.80 -14.65
C ILE A 265 -7.68 13.44 -15.42
N TYR A 266 -8.43 14.31 -14.72
CA TYR A 266 -9.57 15.03 -15.26
C TYR A 266 -9.27 16.53 -15.32
N GLN A 267 -9.44 17.15 -16.49
CA GLN A 267 -9.46 18.60 -16.60
C GLN A 267 -10.85 19.11 -16.24
N LEU A 268 -10.93 20.06 -15.31
CA LEU A 268 -12.21 20.61 -14.84
C LEU A 268 -12.53 21.92 -15.54
N ILE A 269 -13.80 22.10 -15.91
CA ILE A 269 -14.34 23.37 -16.41
C ILE A 269 -14.73 24.20 -15.20
N ILE A 270 -14.12 25.38 -15.04
CA ILE A 270 -14.32 26.25 -13.88
C ILE A 270 -15.33 27.35 -14.22
N ASN A 271 -16.20 27.67 -13.25
CA ASN A 271 -17.14 28.76 -13.37
C ASN A 271 -16.41 30.11 -13.48
N PRO A 272 -16.55 30.86 -14.59
CA PRO A 272 -15.85 32.12 -14.76
C PRO A 272 -16.24 33.18 -13.74
N ASN A 273 -17.44 33.06 -13.15
CA ASN A 273 -17.96 34.00 -12.15
C ASN A 273 -17.64 33.54 -10.70
N ASN A 274 -17.24 32.25 -10.50
CA ASN A 274 -16.92 31.73 -9.19
C ASN A 274 -15.89 30.60 -9.30
N ILE A 275 -14.63 30.90 -9.07
CA ILE A 275 -13.51 29.94 -9.18
C ILE A 275 -13.55 28.75 -8.18
N ASN A 276 -14.50 28.77 -7.24
CA ASN A 276 -14.73 27.67 -6.31
C ASN A 276 -15.79 26.67 -6.82
N GLU A 277 -16.22 26.80 -8.07
CA GLU A 277 -17.20 25.91 -8.70
C GLU A 277 -16.65 25.33 -10.01
N TYR A 278 -16.99 24.06 -10.25
CA TYR A 278 -16.70 23.34 -11.49
C TYR A 278 -17.99 22.83 -12.13
N LYS A 279 -17.94 22.55 -13.44
CA LYS A 279 -19.11 22.09 -14.20
C LYS A 279 -19.17 20.57 -14.21
N ILE A 280 -20.35 20.01 -13.88
CA ILE A 280 -20.65 18.59 -14.00
C ILE A 280 -22.11 18.44 -14.42
N ASP A 281 -22.41 17.59 -15.41
CA ASP A 281 -23.76 17.36 -15.97
C ASP A 281 -24.51 18.66 -16.31
N GLY A 282 -23.78 19.61 -16.86
CA GLY A 282 -24.34 20.93 -17.24
C GLY A 282 -24.48 21.94 -16.09
N ASN A 283 -24.34 21.52 -14.83
CA ASN A 283 -24.54 22.34 -13.64
C ASN A 283 -23.22 22.77 -12.99
N TRP A 284 -23.24 23.92 -12.29
CA TRP A 284 -22.13 24.36 -11.46
C TRP A 284 -22.20 23.74 -10.08
N LYS A 285 -21.12 23.06 -9.64
CA LYS A 285 -20.98 22.40 -8.32
C LYS A 285 -19.79 23.00 -7.59
N LYS A 286 -19.94 23.24 -6.28
CA LYS A 286 -18.87 23.76 -5.44
C LYS A 286 -17.84 22.68 -5.13
N PHE A 287 -16.56 23.06 -5.14
CA PHE A 287 -15.52 22.24 -4.54
C PHE A 287 -15.75 22.07 -3.04
N GLU A 288 -15.39 20.92 -2.52
CA GLU A 288 -15.10 20.78 -1.10
C GLU A 288 -13.72 21.41 -0.84
N ILE A 289 -13.67 22.37 0.09
CA ILE A 289 -12.44 23.13 0.37
C ILE A 289 -12.11 23.02 1.85
N LYS A 290 -10.89 22.57 2.17
CA LYS A 290 -10.32 22.54 3.52
C LYS A 290 -9.07 23.41 3.57
N GLU A 291 -8.97 24.31 4.53
CA GLU A 291 -7.73 25.04 4.81
C GLU A 291 -6.85 24.22 5.75
N VAL A 292 -5.62 23.94 5.33
CA VAL A 292 -4.64 23.17 6.09
C VAL A 292 -3.43 24.02 6.47
N LYS A 293 -2.82 23.71 7.62
CA LYS A 293 -1.63 24.38 8.13
C LYS A 293 -0.52 23.37 8.28
N ILE A 294 0.53 23.51 7.48
CA ILE A 294 1.71 22.63 7.50
C ILE A 294 2.84 23.37 8.17
N LYS A 295 3.46 22.74 9.18
CA LYS A 295 4.59 23.32 9.89
C LYS A 295 5.89 22.88 9.23
N VAL A 296 6.63 23.81 8.67
CA VAL A 296 7.83 23.56 7.86
C VAL A 296 9.07 24.12 8.54
N LYS A 297 10.08 23.26 8.69
CA LYS A 297 11.41 23.67 9.13
C LYS A 297 12.10 24.44 7.99
N ILE A 298 12.65 25.60 8.31
CA ILE A 298 13.41 26.45 7.39
C ILE A 298 14.83 26.67 7.91
N PHE A 299 15.52 27.61 7.32
CA PHE A 299 16.90 27.99 7.69
C PHE A 299 17.08 28.19 9.20
N LEU A 300 18.22 27.78 9.74
CA LEU A 300 18.60 27.83 11.17
C LEU A 300 17.63 27.04 12.10
N GLY A 301 16.89 26.08 11.58
CA GLY A 301 15.97 25.25 12.39
C GLY A 301 14.68 25.96 12.81
N LEU A 302 14.44 27.19 12.37
CA LEU A 302 13.17 27.89 12.54
C LEU A 302 12.04 27.14 11.87
N LYS A 303 10.83 27.22 12.42
CA LYS A 303 9.63 26.55 11.86
C LYS A 303 8.57 27.58 11.59
N ILE A 304 8.05 27.59 10.37
CA ILE A 304 6.95 28.45 9.94
C ILE A 304 5.69 27.63 9.67
N ASN A 305 4.52 28.25 9.78
CA ASN A 305 3.26 27.65 9.38
C ASN A 305 2.93 28.11 7.94
N VAL A 306 2.84 27.15 7.04
CA VAL A 306 2.41 27.38 5.65
C VAL A 306 0.95 27.00 5.53
N LYS A 307 0.11 27.96 5.18
CA LYS A 307 -1.32 27.70 4.92
C LYS A 307 -1.51 27.29 3.46
N ARG A 308 -2.33 26.28 3.23
CA ARG A 308 -2.71 25.80 1.90
C ARG A 308 -4.19 25.46 1.90
N LYS A 309 -4.82 25.51 0.72
CA LYS A 309 -6.16 24.96 0.51
C LYS A 309 -6.02 23.65 -0.23
N VAL A 310 -6.69 22.62 0.25
CA VAL A 310 -6.93 21.38 -0.49
C VAL A 310 -8.35 21.42 -1.03
N LEU A 311 -8.51 21.02 -2.27
CA LEU A 311 -9.78 21.03 -2.99
C LEU A 311 -10.14 19.62 -3.42
N TRP A 312 -11.43 19.31 -3.40
CA TRP A 312 -11.97 18.05 -3.90
C TRP A 312 -13.18 18.28 -4.78
N SER A 313 -13.26 17.52 -5.87
CA SER A 313 -14.39 17.37 -6.75
C SER A 313 -14.99 15.96 -6.62
N ASP A 314 -16.05 15.66 -7.37
CA ASP A 314 -16.60 14.30 -7.45
C ASP A 314 -15.61 13.30 -8.08
N PHE A 315 -14.64 13.80 -8.86
CA PHE A 315 -13.60 12.98 -9.49
C PHE A 315 -12.39 12.70 -8.57
N GLY A 316 -12.33 13.31 -7.37
CA GLY A 316 -11.24 13.15 -6.42
C GLY A 316 -10.52 14.45 -6.06
N PRO A 317 -9.27 14.34 -5.53
CA PRO A 317 -8.44 15.48 -5.17
C PRO A 317 -8.19 16.42 -6.36
N VAL A 318 -8.11 17.72 -6.09
CA VAL A 318 -7.93 18.74 -7.14
C VAL A 318 -6.65 19.53 -6.91
N ILE A 319 -5.83 19.63 -7.95
CA ILE A 319 -4.65 20.51 -8.01
C ILE A 319 -4.89 21.61 -9.02
N LYS A 320 -4.71 22.86 -8.56
CA LYS A 320 -4.67 24.05 -9.42
C LYS A 320 -3.23 24.33 -9.82
N ASN A 321 -2.99 24.47 -11.11
CA ASN A 321 -1.70 24.92 -11.64
C ASN A 321 -1.89 26.07 -12.68
N LYS A 322 -0.83 26.44 -13.40
CA LYS A 322 -0.88 27.52 -14.40
C LYS A 322 -1.77 27.21 -15.61
N LYS A 323 -2.00 25.90 -15.89
CA LYS A 323 -2.80 25.43 -17.04
C LYS A 323 -4.28 25.19 -16.69
N GLY A 324 -4.65 25.24 -15.41
CA GLY A 324 -6.05 25.08 -14.99
C GLY A 324 -6.24 24.33 -13.67
N TYR A 325 -7.38 23.68 -13.54
CA TYR A 325 -7.76 22.85 -12.41
C TYR A 325 -7.89 21.40 -12.87
N PHE A 326 -7.17 20.52 -12.20
CA PHE A 326 -7.11 19.11 -12.53
C PHE A 326 -7.50 18.28 -11.31
N SER A 327 -8.51 17.44 -11.47
CA SER A 327 -8.80 16.39 -10.52
C SER A 327 -8.07 15.10 -10.93
N PHE A 328 -7.78 14.24 -9.99
CA PHE A 328 -7.27 12.92 -10.32
C PHE A 328 -7.94 11.83 -9.49
N PHE A 329 -8.09 10.69 -10.10
CA PHE A 329 -8.48 9.45 -9.46
C PHE A 329 -7.25 8.55 -9.28
N SER A 330 -7.19 7.83 -8.17
CA SER A 330 -6.19 6.79 -7.93
C SER A 330 -6.89 5.54 -7.40
N GLN A 331 -6.45 4.38 -7.85
CA GLN A 331 -6.97 3.09 -7.39
C GLN A 331 -6.80 2.86 -5.88
N SER A 332 -5.92 3.64 -5.22
CA SER A 332 -5.70 3.59 -3.77
C SER A 332 -6.59 4.56 -2.97
N LEU A 333 -7.40 5.42 -3.62
CA LEU A 333 -8.41 6.21 -2.92
C LEU A 333 -9.37 5.26 -2.16
N ASN A 334 -9.64 5.57 -0.90
CA ASN A 334 -10.49 4.77 -0.03
C ASN A 334 -10.02 3.33 0.21
N ASN A 335 -8.72 3.05 0.17
CA ASN A 335 -8.18 1.70 0.38
C ASN A 335 -7.23 1.64 1.58
N ILE A 336 -7.51 0.72 2.50
CA ILE A 336 -6.62 0.30 3.61
C ILE A 336 -6.58 -1.22 3.76
N SER A 337 -7.22 -1.97 2.86
CA SER A 337 -7.44 -3.41 3.01
C SER A 337 -6.23 -4.28 2.63
N ALA A 338 -5.13 -3.67 2.18
CA ALA A 338 -3.91 -4.41 1.85
C ALA A 338 -3.38 -5.24 3.04
N ILE A 339 -3.51 -4.73 4.26
CA ILE A 339 -3.08 -5.43 5.47
C ILE A 339 -3.87 -6.74 5.69
N GLU A 340 -5.17 -6.72 5.41
CA GLU A 340 -6.04 -7.89 5.49
C GLU A 340 -5.63 -8.96 4.46
N GLN A 341 -5.33 -8.53 3.25
CA GLN A 341 -4.91 -9.44 2.19
C GLN A 341 -3.58 -10.09 2.54
N TRP A 342 -2.55 -9.30 2.92
CA TRP A 342 -1.26 -9.86 3.33
C TRP A 342 -1.37 -10.75 4.56
N LEU A 343 -2.20 -10.40 5.55
CA LEU A 343 -2.41 -11.25 6.72
C LEU A 343 -2.97 -12.62 6.35
N LYS A 344 -3.99 -12.66 5.50
CA LYS A 344 -4.56 -13.92 5.03
C LYS A 344 -3.56 -14.71 4.18
N MET A 345 -2.77 -14.05 3.35
CA MET A 345 -1.67 -14.68 2.60
C MET A 345 -0.63 -15.29 3.55
N ASN A 346 -0.24 -14.58 4.63
CA ASN A 346 0.70 -15.07 5.63
C ASN A 346 0.24 -16.35 6.34
N LYS A 347 -1.06 -16.45 6.61
CA LYS A 347 -1.68 -17.57 7.33
C LYS A 347 -2.14 -18.71 6.43
N ALA A 348 -2.15 -18.51 5.11
CA ALA A 348 -2.55 -19.53 4.16
C ALA A 348 -1.66 -20.78 4.25
N SER A 349 -2.26 -21.96 4.21
CA SER A 349 -1.60 -23.26 4.28
C SER A 349 -1.67 -24.05 2.97
N ASN A 350 -2.41 -23.55 1.99
CA ASN A 350 -2.62 -24.16 0.67
C ASN A 350 -3.00 -23.08 -0.35
N PHE A 351 -3.08 -23.48 -1.63
CA PHE A 351 -3.40 -22.56 -2.73
C PHE A 351 -4.81 -21.97 -2.62
N GLU A 352 -5.81 -22.74 -2.21
CA GLU A 352 -7.19 -22.31 -2.10
C GLU A 352 -7.37 -21.19 -1.07
N GLU A 353 -6.70 -21.31 0.08
CA GLU A 353 -6.68 -20.26 1.11
C GLU A 353 -5.92 -19.02 0.63
N PHE A 354 -4.79 -19.22 -0.06
CA PHE A 354 -4.02 -18.14 -0.65
C PHE A 354 -4.82 -17.41 -1.72
N GLU A 355 -5.46 -18.12 -2.64
CA GLU A 355 -6.35 -17.54 -3.66
C GLU A 355 -7.52 -16.76 -3.05
N SER A 356 -8.10 -17.29 -1.96
CA SER A 356 -9.15 -16.58 -1.22
C SER A 356 -8.67 -15.21 -0.68
N ALA A 357 -7.41 -15.13 -0.26
CA ALA A 357 -6.81 -13.86 0.14
C ALA A 357 -6.65 -12.90 -1.04
N LEU A 358 -6.29 -13.40 -2.22
CA LEU A 358 -6.12 -12.57 -3.42
C LEU A 358 -7.43 -11.93 -3.88
N LYS A 359 -8.57 -12.58 -3.67
CA LYS A 359 -9.92 -12.07 -4.02
C LYS A 359 -10.31 -10.80 -3.27
N LEU A 360 -9.58 -10.43 -2.21
CA LEU A 360 -9.78 -9.16 -1.52
C LEU A 360 -9.35 -7.94 -2.33
N LEU A 361 -8.39 -8.09 -3.24
CA LEU A 361 -7.81 -7.01 -4.06
C LEU A 361 -7.47 -5.75 -3.23
N GLY A 362 -6.99 -5.97 -2.00
CA GLY A 362 -6.59 -4.90 -1.10
C GLY A 362 -5.21 -4.32 -1.44
N ILE A 363 -4.31 -5.14 -1.98
CA ILE A 363 -3.02 -4.71 -2.50
C ILE A 363 -3.27 -4.00 -3.83
N PRO A 364 -2.92 -2.71 -3.97
CA PRO A 364 -3.34 -1.92 -5.12
C PRO A 364 -2.76 -2.41 -6.44
N ARG A 365 -1.51 -2.91 -6.39
CA ARG A 365 -0.82 -3.51 -7.54
C ARG A 365 0.31 -4.43 -7.07
N PHE A 366 1.03 -5.02 -7.93
CA PHE A 366 2.16 -5.94 -7.93
C PHE A 366 1.80 -7.28 -8.53
N ASN A 367 2.66 -7.79 -9.38
CA ASN A 367 2.59 -9.20 -9.74
C ASN A 367 2.82 -10.07 -8.51
N ILE A 368 2.21 -11.24 -8.52
CA ILE A 368 2.38 -12.26 -7.49
C ILE A 368 2.89 -13.52 -8.16
N VAL A 369 4.01 -14.04 -7.70
CA VAL A 369 4.51 -15.36 -8.05
C VAL A 369 4.52 -16.20 -6.79
N TYR A 370 3.93 -17.38 -6.86
CA TYR A 370 3.66 -18.29 -5.75
C TYR A 370 4.16 -19.69 -6.08
N ALA A 371 4.56 -20.41 -5.05
CA ALA A 371 4.81 -21.85 -5.10
C ALA A 371 4.50 -22.52 -3.76
N ASP A 372 4.09 -23.81 -3.77
CA ASP A 372 3.79 -24.56 -2.56
C ASP A 372 4.42 -25.96 -2.56
N ASN A 373 4.32 -26.64 -1.40
CA ASN A 373 4.83 -27.99 -1.19
C ASN A 373 3.93 -29.10 -1.78
N ARG A 374 2.82 -28.70 -2.45
CA ARG A 374 1.93 -29.61 -3.20
C ARG A 374 2.15 -29.53 -4.70
N ASP A 375 3.28 -28.95 -5.11
CA ASP A 375 3.72 -28.79 -6.49
C ASP A 375 2.92 -27.76 -7.32
N ASN A 376 2.16 -26.87 -6.67
CA ASN A 376 1.52 -25.78 -7.35
C ASN A 376 2.48 -24.62 -7.55
N ILE A 377 2.43 -24.02 -8.75
CA ILE A 377 3.05 -22.75 -9.10
C ILE A 377 1.98 -21.81 -9.67
N PHE A 378 1.99 -20.56 -9.27
CA PHE A 378 0.97 -19.60 -9.71
C PHE A 378 1.57 -18.22 -9.98
N PHE A 379 1.03 -17.55 -11.00
CA PHE A 379 1.30 -16.17 -11.35
C PHE A 379 -0.01 -15.39 -11.46
N MET A 380 0.01 -14.15 -11.00
CA MET A 380 -1.09 -13.20 -11.17
C MET A 380 -0.53 -11.78 -11.36
N SER A 381 -1.02 -11.06 -12.36
CA SER A 381 -0.85 -9.62 -12.43
C SER A 381 -1.93 -8.98 -11.55
N ASN A 382 -1.65 -8.91 -10.23
CA ASN A 382 -2.59 -8.35 -9.28
C ASN A 382 -2.63 -6.83 -9.42
N ALA A 383 -3.84 -6.30 -9.55
CA ALA A 383 -4.12 -4.87 -9.48
C ALA A 383 -5.59 -4.65 -9.12
N ARG A 384 -5.88 -3.59 -8.36
CA ARG A 384 -7.23 -3.09 -8.16
C ARG A 384 -7.55 -2.12 -9.29
N LEU A 385 -8.31 -2.54 -10.30
CA LEU A 385 -8.58 -1.77 -11.51
C LEU A 385 -10.03 -1.37 -11.61
N SER A 386 -10.29 -0.09 -11.89
CA SER A 386 -11.64 0.42 -12.11
C SER A 386 -12.21 -0.07 -13.44
N ILE A 387 -13.53 -0.33 -13.45
CA ILE A 387 -14.28 -0.57 -14.67
C ILE A 387 -14.43 0.76 -15.39
N ARG A 388 -13.79 0.87 -16.56
CA ARG A 388 -13.74 2.07 -17.38
C ARG A 388 -14.53 1.90 -18.69
N ASN A 389 -15.10 2.99 -19.20
CA ASN A 389 -15.68 2.99 -20.53
C ASN A 389 -14.58 2.80 -21.59
N SER A 390 -14.69 1.75 -22.40
CA SER A 390 -13.70 1.40 -23.44
C SER A 390 -13.66 2.36 -24.63
N GLU A 391 -14.65 3.25 -24.79
CA GLU A 391 -14.67 4.26 -25.84
C GLU A 391 -13.78 5.47 -25.52
N ILE A 392 -13.29 5.58 -24.27
CA ILE A 392 -12.46 6.67 -23.78
C ILE A 392 -11.01 6.19 -23.68
N ASP A 393 -10.09 6.99 -24.19
CA ASP A 393 -8.66 6.79 -24.02
C ASP A 393 -8.24 7.30 -22.62
N TRP A 394 -8.24 6.39 -21.63
CA TRP A 394 -7.88 6.69 -20.24
C TRP A 394 -6.38 6.91 -20.03
N GLY A 395 -5.57 6.58 -21.01
CA GLY A 395 -4.15 6.94 -21.02
C GLY A 395 -3.93 8.44 -21.22
N LYS A 396 -5.00 9.20 -21.49
CA LYS A 396 -4.97 10.64 -21.73
C LYS A 396 -5.79 11.41 -20.68
N LEU A 397 -5.64 12.72 -20.70
CA LEU A 397 -6.45 13.64 -19.90
C LEU A 397 -7.94 13.56 -20.30
N VAL A 398 -8.79 13.34 -19.37
CA VAL A 398 -10.24 13.25 -19.58
C VAL A 398 -10.91 14.58 -19.21
N LEU A 399 -11.90 15.02 -19.97
CA LEU A 399 -12.68 16.19 -19.61
C LEU A 399 -13.67 15.83 -18.50
N GLY A 400 -13.43 16.35 -17.27
CA GLY A 400 -14.23 16.06 -16.08
C GLY A 400 -15.52 16.88 -16.02
N ASN A 401 -16.49 16.58 -16.89
CA ASN A 401 -17.74 17.34 -17.03
C ASN A 401 -19.01 16.48 -16.94
N SER A 402 -18.90 15.17 -16.73
CA SER A 402 -20.03 14.25 -16.60
C SER A 402 -19.85 13.29 -15.45
N SER A 403 -20.92 13.05 -14.69
CA SER A 403 -20.94 12.05 -13.58
C SER A 403 -20.74 10.61 -14.06
N SER A 404 -20.99 10.33 -15.34
CA SER A 404 -20.73 9.01 -15.96
C SER A 404 -19.23 8.64 -16.01
N LEU A 405 -18.35 9.62 -15.78
CA LEU A 405 -16.89 9.43 -15.76
C LEU A 405 -16.33 9.17 -14.35
N ILE A 406 -17.19 9.17 -13.32
CA ILE A 406 -16.79 8.88 -11.95
C ILE A 406 -16.50 7.37 -11.83
N LEU A 407 -15.30 7.03 -11.34
CA LEU A 407 -14.86 5.67 -11.19
C LEU A 407 -15.13 5.19 -9.76
N ASP A 408 -16.13 4.32 -9.59
CA ASP A 408 -16.56 3.77 -8.30
C ASP A 408 -16.69 2.24 -8.29
N LYS A 409 -16.50 1.57 -9.44
CA LYS A 409 -16.60 0.12 -9.61
C LYS A 409 -15.26 -0.46 -10.03
N TYR A 410 -14.97 -1.68 -9.57
CA TYR A 410 -13.73 -2.37 -9.81
C TYR A 410 -13.94 -3.71 -10.47
N HIS A 411 -12.97 -4.14 -11.27
CA HIS A 411 -12.91 -5.48 -11.81
C HIS A 411 -12.76 -6.50 -10.68
N PRO A 412 -13.48 -7.62 -10.73
CA PRO A 412 -13.30 -8.72 -9.79
C PRO A 412 -11.98 -9.46 -10.06
N TYR A 413 -11.56 -10.29 -9.12
CA TYR A 413 -10.37 -11.15 -9.23
C TYR A 413 -10.35 -11.99 -10.51
N GLU A 414 -11.52 -12.45 -10.96
CA GLU A 414 -11.68 -13.32 -12.11
C GLU A 414 -11.22 -12.68 -13.41
N ASP A 415 -11.36 -11.36 -13.55
CA ASP A 415 -11.01 -10.60 -14.74
C ASP A 415 -9.48 -10.36 -14.90
N LEU A 416 -8.70 -10.60 -13.84
CA LEU A 416 -7.28 -10.27 -13.84
C LEU A 416 -6.41 -11.36 -14.45
N PRO A 417 -5.30 -11.02 -15.15
CA PRO A 417 -4.41 -12.00 -15.76
C PRO A 417 -3.78 -12.92 -14.70
N LYS A 418 -3.96 -14.23 -14.83
CA LYS A 418 -3.43 -15.24 -13.91
C LYS A 418 -3.20 -16.58 -14.57
N LEU A 419 -2.20 -17.32 -14.10
CA LEU A 419 -1.83 -18.64 -14.57
C LEU A 419 -1.57 -19.57 -13.38
N LEU A 420 -2.22 -20.71 -13.37
CA LEU A 420 -1.99 -21.79 -12.40
C LEU A 420 -1.47 -23.02 -13.14
N ASN A 421 -0.34 -23.57 -12.67
CA ASN A 421 0.24 -24.83 -13.14
C ASN A 421 0.31 -24.97 -14.66
N PRO A 422 0.97 -24.03 -15.39
CA PRO A 422 1.09 -24.15 -16.83
C PRO A 422 1.85 -25.45 -17.20
N PRO A 423 1.52 -26.10 -18.32
CA PRO A 423 2.20 -27.35 -18.75
C PRO A 423 3.71 -27.19 -18.95
N SER A 424 4.20 -25.98 -19.18
CA SER A 424 5.63 -25.65 -19.23
C SER A 424 6.37 -26.00 -17.94
N GLY A 425 5.69 -26.07 -16.80
CA GLY A 425 6.27 -26.37 -15.50
C GLY A 425 7.06 -25.22 -14.85
N TYR A 426 6.97 -23.99 -15.41
CA TYR A 426 7.61 -22.82 -14.82
C TYR A 426 6.80 -21.54 -15.06
N LEU A 427 7.03 -20.58 -14.19
CA LEU A 427 6.52 -19.22 -14.25
C LEU A 427 7.64 -18.24 -13.92
N PHE A 428 7.64 -17.09 -14.59
CA PHE A 428 8.59 -16.04 -14.29
C PHE A 428 7.98 -14.64 -14.43
N ASN A 429 8.56 -13.69 -13.74
CA ASN A 429 8.35 -12.28 -14.00
C ASN A 429 9.59 -11.48 -13.61
N THR A 430 10.04 -10.62 -14.50
CA THR A 430 11.17 -9.72 -14.32
C THR A 430 10.76 -8.27 -14.61
N ASN A 431 9.52 -7.90 -14.26
CA ASN A 431 8.83 -6.66 -14.59
C ASN A 431 8.43 -6.54 -16.07
N ASN A 432 8.31 -7.64 -16.75
CA ASN A 432 7.79 -7.75 -18.11
C ASN A 432 6.27 -7.94 -18.10
N SER A 433 5.69 -7.92 -19.30
CA SER A 433 4.25 -8.09 -19.52
C SER A 433 3.70 -9.35 -18.87
N PRO A 434 2.49 -9.32 -18.27
CA PRO A 434 1.83 -10.52 -17.76
C PRO A 434 1.52 -11.55 -18.86
N PHE A 435 1.56 -11.12 -20.11
CA PHE A 435 1.34 -11.98 -21.29
C PHE A 435 2.62 -12.68 -21.77
N ASN A 436 3.73 -12.55 -21.03
CA ASN A 436 4.98 -13.28 -21.21
C ASN A 436 5.49 -13.78 -19.85
N SER A 437 4.79 -14.73 -19.23
CA SER A 437 5.07 -15.22 -17.87
C SER A 437 5.51 -16.68 -17.83
N THR A 438 5.51 -17.37 -18.99
CA THR A 438 5.87 -18.78 -19.16
C THR A 438 6.33 -19.03 -20.59
N SER A 439 6.36 -20.29 -21.08
CA SER A 439 6.64 -20.57 -22.49
C SER A 439 5.55 -20.03 -23.42
N LYS A 440 5.97 -19.67 -24.63
CA LYS A 440 5.13 -18.94 -25.59
C LYS A 440 3.76 -19.58 -25.85
N GLU A 441 3.71 -20.90 -25.94
CA GLU A 441 2.48 -21.67 -26.22
C GLU A 441 1.47 -21.68 -25.05
N PHE A 442 1.90 -21.37 -23.83
CA PHE A 442 1.06 -21.37 -22.62
C PHE A 442 0.85 -19.99 -22.03
N ASN A 443 1.39 -18.96 -22.66
CA ASN A 443 1.15 -17.58 -22.22
C ASN A 443 -0.31 -17.18 -22.37
N LEU A 444 -0.73 -16.24 -21.54
CA LEU A 444 -2.04 -15.59 -21.66
C LEU A 444 -2.14 -14.81 -22.98
N ASN A 445 -3.33 -14.81 -23.56
CA ASN A 445 -3.60 -13.97 -24.74
C ASN A 445 -4.14 -12.61 -24.30
N GLU A 446 -3.41 -11.55 -24.60
CA GLU A 446 -3.76 -10.17 -24.23
C GLU A 446 -5.14 -9.75 -24.72
N SER A 447 -5.57 -10.24 -25.90
CA SER A 447 -6.90 -9.94 -26.48
C SER A 447 -8.08 -10.42 -25.64
N ASN A 448 -7.86 -11.30 -24.66
CA ASN A 448 -8.89 -11.78 -23.75
C ASN A 448 -9.15 -10.82 -22.56
N TYR A 449 -8.39 -9.75 -22.44
CA TYR A 449 -8.46 -8.82 -21.32
C TYR A 449 -8.88 -7.42 -21.78
N PRO A 450 -9.54 -6.63 -20.92
CA PRO A 450 -9.93 -5.26 -21.26
C PRO A 450 -8.72 -4.41 -21.63
N SER A 451 -8.80 -3.74 -22.79
CA SER A 451 -7.75 -2.80 -23.23
C SER A 451 -7.57 -1.62 -22.24
N THR A 452 -8.60 -1.33 -21.44
CA THR A 452 -8.59 -0.30 -20.38
C THR A 452 -7.67 -0.64 -19.20
N PHE A 453 -7.17 -1.87 -19.08
CA PHE A 453 -6.10 -2.22 -18.13
C PHE A 453 -4.79 -1.51 -18.48
N ASN A 454 -4.56 -1.30 -19.78
CA ASN A 454 -3.47 -0.52 -20.33
C ASN A 454 -2.12 -0.87 -19.68
N PHE A 455 -1.77 -2.16 -19.75
CA PHE A 455 -0.47 -2.65 -19.28
C PHE A 455 0.64 -2.02 -20.11
N LYS A 456 1.56 -1.32 -19.45
CA LYS A 456 2.67 -0.57 -20.08
C LYS A 456 4.01 -1.32 -20.01
N GLU A 457 3.99 -2.55 -19.54
CA GLU A 457 5.18 -3.38 -19.40
C GLU A 457 5.79 -3.66 -20.78
N LYS A 458 7.11 -3.51 -20.83
CA LYS A 458 7.93 -3.84 -22.00
C LYS A 458 8.86 -4.99 -21.66
N GLU A 459 9.23 -5.75 -22.70
CA GLU A 459 10.32 -6.70 -22.58
C GLU A 459 11.62 -5.97 -22.19
N ASN A 460 12.40 -6.60 -21.33
CA ASN A 460 13.69 -6.11 -20.88
C ASN A 460 14.76 -7.19 -21.02
N ASN A 461 16.03 -6.82 -20.83
CA ASN A 461 17.15 -7.75 -20.99
C ASN A 461 17.05 -9.02 -20.12
N ARG A 462 16.33 -8.94 -18.99
CA ARG A 462 16.12 -10.09 -18.09
C ARG A 462 15.07 -11.02 -18.65
N SER A 463 13.92 -10.48 -19.10
CA SER A 463 12.83 -11.29 -19.69
C SER A 463 13.20 -11.92 -21.02
N VAL A 464 14.03 -11.25 -21.83
CA VAL A 464 14.49 -11.81 -23.13
C VAL A 464 15.48 -12.95 -22.93
N ARG A 465 16.22 -12.96 -21.82
CA ARG A 465 17.21 -14.04 -21.53
C ARG A 465 16.60 -15.26 -20.84
N PHE A 466 15.46 -15.11 -20.23
CA PHE A 466 14.77 -16.21 -19.56
C PHE A 466 14.04 -17.10 -20.55
#